data_ebfae5baadc0e800f14f7662e2538a43
#
_entry.id   ebfae5baadc0e800f14f7662e2538a43
#
_cell.length_a   1.000
_cell.length_b   1.000
_cell.length_c   1.000
_cell.angle_alpha   90.00
_cell.angle_beta   90.00
_cell.angle_gamma   90.00
#
_symmetry.space_group_name_H-M   'P 1'
#
loop_
_entity.id
_entity.type
_entity.pdbx_description
1 polymer ?
#
loop_
_entity_poly.entity_id
_entity_poly.type
_entity_poly.pdbx_seq_one_letter_code
_entity_poly.pdbx_strand_id
1 'polypeptide(L)'
;LGVRIPDCELTQLLLDRTGPLATSSANPSGEPAAMTAMAASSYFPDLPLLGPQPWPKVSGEASTVIAWRGPGQWQLLRRGAVIPLELETPD
;
A
#
# COMPACT_ATOMS: atom_id res chain seq x y z
N LEU A 1 -9.43 4.31 -11.24
CA LEU A 1 -8.21 3.54 -11.07
C LEU A 1 -7.35 4.16 -9.98
N GLY A 2 -6.99 3.37 -8.97
CA GLY A 2 -6.10 3.80 -7.91
C GLY A 2 -4.65 3.45 -8.24
N VAL A 3 -3.74 4.38 -8.00
CA VAL A 3 -2.30 4.17 -8.17
C VAL A 3 -1.61 4.35 -6.83
N ARG A 4 -0.67 3.46 -6.51
CA ARG A 4 0.12 3.52 -5.27
C ARG A 4 1.61 3.43 -5.62
N ILE A 5 2.39 4.28 -4.95
CA ILE A 5 3.85 4.19 -4.99
C ILE A 5 4.28 3.85 -3.55
N PRO A 6 4.62 2.59 -3.27
CA PRO A 6 4.92 2.18 -1.89
C PRO A 6 6.25 2.72 -1.41
N ASP A 7 6.29 3.15 -0.15
CA ASP A 7 7.53 3.52 0.53
C ASP A 7 8.17 2.28 1.14
N CYS A 8 8.62 1.39 0.28
CA CYS A 8 9.26 0.13 0.65
C CYS A 8 10.31 -0.22 -0.40
N GLU A 9 11.57 -0.19 -0.01
CA GLU A 9 12.67 -0.41 -0.94
C GLU A 9 12.57 -1.75 -1.66
N LEU A 10 12.23 -2.81 -0.93
CA LEU A 10 12.11 -4.15 -1.50
C LEU A 10 11.02 -4.21 -2.58
N THR A 11 9.87 -3.58 -2.32
CA THR A 11 8.78 -3.50 -3.29
C THR A 11 9.17 -2.66 -4.50
N GLN A 12 9.88 -1.56 -4.28
CA GLN A 12 10.36 -0.71 -5.37
C GLN A 12 11.33 -1.46 -6.28
N LEU A 13 12.22 -2.25 -5.71
CA LEU A 13 13.15 -3.08 -6.49
C LEU A 13 12.40 -4.11 -7.35
N LEU A 14 11.34 -4.71 -6.81
CA LEU A 14 10.50 -5.62 -7.57
C LEU A 14 9.82 -4.88 -8.73
N LEU A 15 9.24 -3.73 -8.46
CA LEU A 15 8.52 -2.94 -9.48
C LEU A 15 9.44 -2.43 -10.59
N ASP A 16 10.71 -2.17 -10.27
CA ASP A 16 11.70 -1.81 -11.28
C ASP A 16 11.90 -2.93 -12.31
N ARG A 17 11.69 -4.17 -11.91
CA ARG A 17 11.82 -5.32 -12.80
C ARG A 17 10.53 -5.69 -13.52
N THR A 18 9.39 -5.51 -12.86
CA THR A 18 8.10 -5.95 -13.39
C THR A 18 7.32 -4.86 -14.09
N GLY A 19 7.59 -3.59 -13.76
CA GLY A 19 6.69 -2.48 -14.08
C GLY A 19 5.46 -2.50 -13.16
N PRO A 20 4.46 -1.70 -13.45
CA PRO A 20 3.25 -1.62 -12.61
C PRO A 20 2.55 -2.97 -12.47
N LEU A 21 2.05 -3.26 -11.27
CA LEU A 21 1.34 -4.50 -10.96
C LEU A 21 -0.07 -4.18 -10.45
N ALA A 22 -1.02 -5.00 -10.84
CA ALA A 22 -2.36 -4.98 -10.24
C ALA A 22 -2.31 -5.70 -8.89
N THR A 23 -2.84 -5.07 -7.85
CA THR A 23 -2.74 -5.61 -6.50
C THR A 23 -4.07 -5.55 -5.76
N SER A 24 -4.18 -6.37 -4.73
CA SER A 24 -5.27 -6.34 -3.78
C SER A 24 -4.71 -6.51 -2.37
N SER A 25 -5.54 -6.32 -1.36
CA SER A 25 -5.13 -6.59 0.02
C SER A 25 -4.89 -8.08 0.23
N ALA A 26 -3.96 -8.41 1.12
CA ALA A 26 -3.57 -9.79 1.40
C ALA A 26 -4.49 -10.40 2.46
N ASN A 27 -5.72 -10.71 2.06
CA ASN A 27 -6.71 -11.33 2.94
C ASN A 27 -7.81 -11.99 2.12
N PRO A 28 -8.41 -13.08 2.63
CA PRO A 28 -9.68 -13.55 2.10
C PRO A 28 -10.77 -12.51 2.36
N SER A 29 -11.79 -12.48 1.54
CA SER A 29 -12.88 -11.52 1.67
C SER A 29 -13.48 -11.55 3.08
N GLY A 30 -13.59 -10.40 3.72
CA GLY A 30 -14.14 -10.27 5.05
C GLY A 30 -13.15 -10.49 6.20
N GLU A 31 -11.92 -10.91 5.91
CA GLU A 31 -10.89 -11.10 6.94
C GLU A 31 -9.95 -9.90 7.01
N PRO A 32 -9.26 -9.68 8.16
CA PRO A 32 -8.27 -8.62 8.26
C PRO A 32 -7.12 -8.82 7.29
N ALA A 33 -6.57 -7.73 6.75
CA ALA A 33 -5.41 -7.80 5.89
C ALA A 33 -4.20 -8.33 6.66
N ALA A 34 -3.39 -9.17 6.00
CA ALA A 34 -2.16 -9.68 6.60
C ALA A 34 -1.17 -8.53 6.85
N MET A 35 -0.56 -8.52 8.03
CA MET A 35 0.43 -7.53 8.43
C MET A 35 1.84 -8.11 8.51
N THR A 36 1.99 -9.40 8.32
CA THR A 36 3.27 -10.10 8.34
C THR A 36 3.33 -11.12 7.21
N ALA A 37 4.55 -11.55 6.87
CA ALA A 37 4.74 -12.61 5.88
C ALA A 37 4.10 -13.91 6.34
N MET A 38 4.17 -14.23 7.63
CA MET A 38 3.55 -15.43 8.19
C MET A 38 2.04 -15.40 8.04
N ALA A 39 1.40 -14.28 8.35
CA ALA A 39 -0.05 -14.14 8.19
C ALA A 39 -0.46 -14.27 6.71
N ALA A 40 0.27 -13.64 5.80
CA ALA A 40 0.02 -13.75 4.36
C ALA A 40 0.16 -15.20 3.89
N SER A 41 1.20 -15.90 4.35
CA SER A 41 1.42 -17.30 4.01
C SER A 41 0.33 -18.21 4.55
N SER A 42 -0.20 -17.90 5.73
CA SER A 42 -1.31 -18.65 6.31
C SER A 42 -2.58 -18.53 5.49
N TYR A 43 -2.87 -17.32 4.98
CA TYR A 43 -4.02 -17.12 4.10
C TYR A 43 -3.81 -17.73 2.71
N PHE A 44 -2.60 -17.62 2.17
CA PHE A 44 -2.30 -18.01 0.79
C PHE A 44 -1.04 -18.87 0.74
N PRO A 45 -1.10 -20.14 1.22
CA PRO A 45 0.10 -20.96 1.35
C PRO A 45 0.77 -21.32 0.01
N ASP A 46 0.02 -21.25 -1.08
CA ASP A 46 0.55 -21.61 -2.40
C ASP A 46 1.14 -20.42 -3.17
N LEU A 47 1.06 -19.21 -2.61
CA LEU A 47 1.59 -18.02 -3.28
C LEU A 47 3.03 -17.75 -2.85
N PRO A 48 3.89 -17.33 -3.78
CA PRO A 48 5.26 -16.93 -3.42
C PRO A 48 5.25 -15.65 -2.61
N LEU A 49 6.23 -15.50 -1.73
CA LEU A 49 6.44 -14.29 -0.96
C LEU A 49 7.69 -13.59 -1.43
N LEU A 50 7.63 -12.25 -1.49
CA LEU A 50 8.80 -11.45 -1.79
C LEU A 50 9.77 -11.52 -0.59
N GLY A 51 11.01 -11.98 -0.85
CA GLY A 51 12.06 -12.02 0.18
C GLY A 51 12.96 -10.81 0.16
N PRO A 52 13.81 -10.60 1.15
CA PRO A 52 13.98 -11.43 2.34
C PRO A 52 12.95 -11.17 3.43
N GLN A 53 12.90 -12.09 4.36
CA GLN A 53 12.02 -12.00 5.53
C GLN A 53 12.87 -11.93 6.81
N PRO A 54 12.37 -11.35 7.92
CA PRO A 54 11.04 -10.74 8.07
C PRO A 54 10.90 -9.41 7.33
N TRP A 55 9.66 -9.09 6.98
CA TRP A 55 9.36 -7.80 6.36
C TRP A 55 9.40 -6.68 7.39
N PRO A 56 9.59 -5.42 6.94
CA PRO A 56 9.51 -4.29 7.86
C PRO A 56 8.16 -4.22 8.55
N LYS A 57 8.17 -3.73 9.79
CA LYS A 57 6.95 -3.53 10.56
C LYS A 57 6.04 -2.54 9.86
N VAL A 58 4.73 -2.83 9.86
CA VAL A 58 3.72 -1.95 9.29
C VAL A 58 2.89 -1.30 10.40
N SER A 59 2.34 -0.12 10.12
CA SER A 59 1.54 0.61 11.10
C SER A 59 0.14 0.01 11.28
N GLY A 60 -0.34 -0.72 10.29
CA GLY A 60 -1.72 -1.18 10.25
C GLY A 60 -2.71 -0.13 9.78
N GLU A 61 -2.29 1.11 9.60
CA GLU A 61 -3.14 2.17 9.08
C GLU A 61 -3.27 2.07 7.57
N ALA A 62 -4.48 2.36 7.07
CA ALA A 62 -4.72 2.46 5.64
C ALA A 62 -3.97 3.65 5.03
N SER A 63 -3.69 3.57 3.76
CA SER A 63 -3.07 4.68 3.02
C SER A 63 -4.01 5.87 2.90
N THR A 64 -3.44 7.05 2.83
CA THR A 64 -4.17 8.24 2.41
C THR A 64 -4.57 8.07 0.95
N VAL A 65 -5.80 8.44 0.63
CA VAL A 65 -6.30 8.41 -0.74
C VAL A 65 -6.63 9.82 -1.18
N ILE A 66 -6.04 10.24 -2.28
CA ILE A 66 -6.29 11.55 -2.88
C ILE A 66 -6.75 11.37 -4.32
N ALA A 67 -7.59 12.28 -4.78
CA ALA A 67 -8.04 12.29 -6.16
C ALA A 67 -7.48 13.51 -6.87
N TRP A 68 -6.95 13.29 -8.06
CA TRP A 68 -6.53 14.37 -8.93
C TRP A 68 -7.76 14.91 -9.66
N ARG A 69 -7.96 16.22 -9.55
CA ARG A 69 -9.11 16.92 -10.15
C ARG A 69 -8.70 17.89 -11.26
N GLY A 70 -7.42 18.02 -11.52
CA GLY A 70 -6.86 18.91 -12.51
C GLY A 70 -5.50 19.42 -12.06
N PRO A 71 -4.79 20.20 -12.87
CA PRO A 71 -3.48 20.73 -12.50
C PRO A 71 -3.53 21.48 -11.16
N GLY A 72 -2.75 21.07 -10.19
CA GLY A 72 -2.69 21.67 -8.86
C GLY A 72 -3.93 21.46 -8.00
N GLN A 73 -4.89 20.63 -8.46
CA GLN A 73 -6.15 20.41 -7.75
C GLN A 73 -6.25 18.97 -7.28
N TRP A 74 -6.06 18.77 -5.98
CA TRP A 74 -6.16 17.46 -5.32
C TRP A 74 -7.26 17.48 -4.28
N GLN A 75 -8.00 16.40 -4.18
CA GLN A 75 -9.03 16.22 -3.17
C GLN A 75 -8.64 15.08 -2.26
N LEU A 76 -8.67 15.33 -0.94
CA LEU A 76 -8.47 14.29 0.06
C LEU A 76 -9.74 13.44 0.15
N LEU A 77 -9.66 12.17 -0.22
CA LEU A 77 -10.79 11.24 -0.12
C LEU A 77 -10.76 10.44 1.18
N ARG A 78 -9.59 10.11 1.68
CA ARG A 78 -9.42 9.38 2.93
C ARG A 78 -8.10 9.76 3.56
N ARG A 79 -8.14 10.19 4.83
CA ARG A 79 -6.93 10.45 5.61
C ARG A 79 -6.35 9.11 6.08
N GLY A 80 -5.08 8.88 5.82
CA GLY A 80 -4.36 7.68 6.22
C GLY A 80 -3.07 8.02 6.97
N ALA A 81 -2.11 7.10 6.94
CA ALA A 81 -0.88 7.19 7.72
C ALA A 81 -0.03 8.43 7.38
N VAL A 82 0.05 8.79 6.11
CA VAL A 82 0.85 9.93 5.65
C VAL A 82 -0.02 10.83 4.79
N ILE A 83 0.09 12.14 5.00
CA ILE A 83 -0.64 13.13 4.21
C ILE A 83 0.36 14.08 3.57
N PRO A 84 0.27 14.30 2.24
CA PRO A 84 1.11 15.29 1.58
C PRO A 84 0.92 16.68 2.22
N LEU A 85 2.02 17.41 2.39
CA LEU A 85 1.99 18.73 3.02
C LEU A 85 1.02 19.69 2.34
N GLU A 86 0.88 19.59 1.04
CA GLU A 86 -0.02 20.44 0.25
C GLU A 86 -1.49 20.26 0.63
N LEU A 87 -1.83 19.14 1.27
CA LEU A 87 -3.18 18.83 1.69
C LEU A 87 -3.40 18.97 3.19
N GLU A 88 -2.35 19.28 3.95
CA GLU A 88 -2.45 19.61 5.36
C GLU A 88 -2.72 21.11 5.48
N THR A 89 -3.94 21.50 5.22
CA THR A 89 -4.29 22.91 5.32
C THR A 89 -4.63 23.28 6.76
N PRO A 90 -4.03 24.33 7.30
CA PRO A 90 -4.49 24.92 8.54
C PRO A 90 -5.78 25.65 8.27
N ASP A 91 -6.84 25.22 8.79
CA ASP A 91 -8.11 25.94 8.68
C ASP A 91 -8.37 26.76 9.89
#